data_ce2b4aca3fb3d77f5a9545c257b0fbab
#
_entry.id   ce2b4aca3fb3d77f5a9545c257b0fbab
#
_cell.length_a   1.000
_cell.length_b   1.000
_cell.length_c   1.000
_cell.angle_alpha   90.00
_cell.angle_beta   90.00
_cell.angle_gamma   90.00
#
_symmetry.space_group_name_H-M   'P 1'
#
loop_
_entity.id
_entity.type
_entity.pdbx_description
1 polymer ?
#
loop_
_entity_poly.entity_id
_entity_poly.type
_entity_poly.pdbx_seq_one_letter_code
_entity_poly.pdbx_strand_id
1 'polypeptide(L)'
;MNNTIKLLFLILLFWSCGQKKEVQTPPNIILIVTDDQRWDAIGYAGNEIIITPEQDQLAKEGTYFNKAFVTTPICGASRATIIKGLYERKHKFSLGGTTLDSIYNRKNYARELKKKGYKTGFFGKLGIKNNGNFQIR
;
A
#
# COMPACT_ATOMS: atom_id res chain seq x y z
N MET A 1 -53.89 -2.35 26.54
CA MET A 1 -53.01 -2.11 25.38
C MET A 1 -53.37 -3.14 24.30
N ASN A 2 -54.08 -2.68 23.27
CA ASN A 2 -54.77 -3.55 22.30
C ASN A 2 -53.80 -4.47 21.56
N ASN A 3 -54.16 -5.74 21.34
CA ASN A 3 -53.33 -6.68 20.58
C ASN A 3 -52.99 -6.23 19.17
N THR A 4 -53.82 -5.38 18.56
CA THR A 4 -53.61 -4.73 17.28
C THR A 4 -52.38 -3.80 17.28
N ILE A 5 -52.14 -3.06 18.39
CA ILE A 5 -50.99 -2.17 18.52
C ILE A 5 -49.67 -2.97 18.63
N LYS A 6 -49.72 -4.10 19.35
CA LYS A 6 -48.57 -5.01 19.45
C LYS A 6 -48.20 -5.65 18.12
N LEU A 7 -49.20 -6.01 17.31
CA LEU A 7 -49.02 -6.57 15.99
C LEU A 7 -48.41 -5.55 15.00
N LEU A 8 -48.90 -4.32 15.07
CA LEU A 8 -48.35 -3.21 14.26
C LEU A 8 -46.86 -2.92 14.60
N PHE A 9 -46.52 -2.95 15.89
CA PHE A 9 -45.12 -2.76 16.32
C PHE A 9 -44.20 -3.91 15.89
N LEU A 10 -44.71 -5.14 15.85
CA LEU A 10 -43.94 -6.28 15.35
C LEU A 10 -43.67 -6.17 13.83
N ILE A 11 -44.66 -5.71 13.04
CA ILE A 11 -44.52 -5.53 11.58
C ILE A 11 -43.52 -4.43 11.25
N LEU A 12 -43.46 -3.34 12.03
CA LEU A 12 -42.48 -2.27 11.87
C LEU A 12 -41.02 -2.71 12.13
N LEU A 13 -40.82 -3.69 13.03
CA LEU A 13 -39.48 -4.24 13.31
C LEU A 13 -38.92 -5.09 12.14
N PHE A 14 -39.77 -5.69 11.33
CA PHE A 14 -39.35 -6.47 10.17
C PHE A 14 -39.01 -5.62 8.94
N TRP A 15 -39.38 -4.34 8.88
CA TRP A 15 -39.07 -3.45 7.76
C TRP A 15 -37.71 -2.79 7.85
N SER A 16 -36.97 -2.96 8.92
CA SER A 16 -35.69 -2.29 9.20
C SER A 16 -34.45 -2.97 8.58
N CYS A 17 -34.56 -4.06 7.84
CA CYS A 17 -33.37 -4.82 7.43
C CYS A 17 -33.27 -5.02 5.92
N GLY A 18 -33.19 -3.92 5.18
CA GLY A 18 -33.02 -3.94 3.71
C GLY A 18 -31.95 -2.98 3.21
N GLN A 19 -30.83 -2.80 3.93
CA GLN A 19 -29.68 -2.08 3.35
C GLN A 19 -29.07 -2.93 2.22
N LYS A 20 -29.32 -2.56 0.97
CA LYS A 20 -28.54 -3.04 -0.17
C LYS A 20 -27.08 -2.74 0.15
N LYS A 21 -26.29 -3.80 0.36
CA LYS A 21 -24.84 -3.70 0.44
C LYS A 21 -24.36 -3.18 -0.90
N GLU A 22 -24.02 -1.90 -0.95
CA GLU A 22 -23.40 -1.30 -2.13
C GLU A 22 -22.11 -2.09 -2.40
N VAL A 23 -22.02 -2.69 -3.57
CA VAL A 23 -20.82 -3.42 -3.99
C VAL A 23 -19.76 -2.36 -4.26
N GLN A 24 -19.00 -2.03 -3.23
CA GLN A 24 -17.88 -1.10 -3.38
C GLN A 24 -16.84 -1.75 -4.29
N THR A 25 -16.63 -1.16 -5.45
CA THR A 25 -15.51 -1.54 -6.32
C THR A 25 -14.20 -1.24 -5.61
N PRO A 26 -13.24 -2.18 -5.59
CA PRO A 26 -11.96 -1.95 -4.95
C PRO A 26 -11.25 -0.73 -5.56
N PRO A 27 -10.62 0.14 -4.74
CA PRO A 27 -9.96 1.33 -5.23
C PRO A 27 -8.73 0.98 -6.08
N ASN A 28 -8.37 1.84 -7.03
CA ASN A 28 -7.08 1.76 -7.69
C ASN A 28 -5.97 2.14 -6.70
N ILE A 29 -4.85 1.41 -6.73
CA ILE A 29 -3.71 1.63 -5.83
C ILE A 29 -2.50 2.01 -6.68
N ILE A 30 -1.94 3.19 -6.43
CA ILE A 30 -0.72 3.68 -7.07
C ILE A 30 0.33 3.87 -5.97
N LEU A 31 1.44 3.13 -6.06
CA LEU A 31 2.60 3.29 -5.18
C LEU A 31 3.71 3.99 -5.97
N ILE A 32 4.04 5.21 -5.57
CA ILE A 32 5.15 5.99 -6.14
C ILE A 32 6.29 5.98 -5.12
N VAL A 33 7.47 5.52 -5.55
CA VAL A 33 8.69 5.51 -4.73
C VAL A 33 9.77 6.27 -5.47
N THR A 34 10.17 7.39 -4.90
CA THR A 34 11.28 8.20 -5.40
C THR A 34 12.62 7.54 -5.05
N ASP A 35 13.64 7.71 -5.92
CA ASP A 35 15.00 7.24 -5.66
C ASP A 35 15.83 8.39 -5.09
N ASP A 36 16.58 8.14 -4.03
CA ASP A 36 17.51 9.08 -3.38
C ASP A 36 16.90 10.43 -2.93
N GLN A 37 15.59 10.54 -2.80
CA GLN A 37 14.93 11.74 -2.29
C GLN A 37 15.03 11.77 -0.76
N ARG A 38 15.61 12.84 -0.23
CA ARG A 38 15.65 13.13 1.21
C ARG A 38 14.24 13.47 1.71
N TRP A 39 13.99 13.19 2.98
CA TRP A 39 12.70 13.46 3.64
C TRP A 39 12.30 14.94 3.63
N ASP A 40 13.30 15.85 3.64
CA ASP A 40 13.13 17.30 3.62
C ASP A 40 13.25 17.91 2.19
N ALA A 41 13.35 17.08 1.16
CA ALA A 41 13.38 17.52 -0.23
C ALA A 41 11.96 17.67 -0.82
N ILE A 42 11.07 18.29 -0.08
CA ILE A 42 9.67 18.60 -0.44
C ILE A 42 9.33 19.98 0.15
N GLY A 43 8.67 20.85 -0.61
CA GLY A 43 8.25 22.18 -0.16
C GLY A 43 7.33 22.11 1.07
N TYR A 44 6.40 21.16 1.09
CA TYR A 44 5.50 20.92 2.23
C TYR A 44 6.23 20.56 3.54
N ALA A 45 7.41 19.96 3.45
CA ALA A 45 8.27 19.67 4.62
C ALA A 45 9.07 20.88 5.11
N GLY A 46 8.88 22.07 4.52
CA GLY A 46 9.55 23.31 4.89
C GLY A 46 10.81 23.61 4.06
N ASN A 47 11.03 22.95 2.93
CA ASN A 47 12.14 23.27 2.05
C ASN A 47 11.81 24.51 1.20
N GLU A 48 12.56 25.60 1.40
CA GLU A 48 12.35 26.88 0.71
C GLU A 48 13.00 26.94 -0.69
N ILE A 49 13.88 25.99 -1.00
CA ILE A 49 14.68 26.01 -2.24
C ILE A 49 14.02 25.14 -3.32
N ILE A 50 13.50 23.99 -2.92
CA ILE A 50 12.94 22.98 -3.84
C ILE A 50 11.46 23.28 -4.09
N ILE A 51 11.08 23.30 -5.36
CA ILE A 51 9.70 23.53 -5.80
C ILE A 51 9.09 22.19 -6.16
N THR A 52 8.11 21.73 -5.37
CA THR A 52 7.45 20.42 -5.52
C THR A 52 5.91 20.55 -5.45
N PRO A 53 5.28 21.32 -6.36
CA PRO A 53 3.86 21.70 -6.22
C PRO A 53 2.92 20.48 -6.17
N GLU A 54 3.17 19.45 -6.97
CA GLU A 54 2.33 18.25 -7.03
C GLU A 54 2.46 17.39 -5.77
N GLN A 55 3.67 17.26 -5.23
CA GLN A 55 3.89 16.54 -3.97
C GLN A 55 3.31 17.32 -2.78
N ASP A 56 3.45 18.64 -2.80
CA ASP A 56 2.90 19.53 -1.78
C ASP A 56 1.36 19.48 -1.77
N GLN A 57 0.74 19.42 -2.95
CA GLN A 57 -0.70 19.28 -3.07
C GLN A 57 -1.16 17.92 -2.53
N LEU A 58 -0.49 16.81 -2.88
CA LEU A 58 -0.80 15.50 -2.33
C LEU A 58 -0.68 15.47 -0.80
N ALA A 59 0.32 16.13 -0.26
CA ALA A 59 0.51 16.24 1.20
C ALA A 59 -0.60 17.06 1.88
N LYS A 60 -1.10 18.12 1.23
CA LYS A 60 -2.21 18.96 1.73
C LYS A 60 -3.56 18.26 1.68
N GLU A 61 -3.82 17.50 0.62
CA GLU A 61 -5.12 16.84 0.39
C GLU A 61 -5.20 15.46 1.04
N GLY A 62 -4.04 14.85 1.32
CA GLY A 62 -3.94 13.52 1.89
C GLY A 62 -3.47 13.49 3.33
N THR A 63 -2.77 12.41 3.69
CA THR A 63 -2.16 12.25 5.01
C THR A 63 -0.64 12.31 4.89
N TYR A 64 -0.02 13.31 5.48
CA TYR A 64 1.42 13.46 5.54
C TYR A 64 1.99 12.85 6.82
N PHE A 65 2.90 11.89 6.69
CA PHE A 65 3.57 11.21 7.81
C PHE A 65 4.94 11.83 8.07
N ASN A 66 5.00 12.87 8.89
CA ASN A 66 6.24 13.60 9.19
C ASN A 66 7.26 12.80 10.03
N LYS A 67 6.87 11.69 10.62
CA LYS A 67 7.74 10.79 11.41
C LYS A 67 7.75 9.37 10.84
N ALA A 68 7.82 9.24 9.52
CA ALA A 68 8.03 7.96 8.87
C ALA A 68 9.52 7.61 8.86
N PHE A 69 9.86 6.37 9.19
CA PHE A 69 11.23 5.89 9.27
C PHE A 69 11.44 4.70 8.34
N VAL A 70 12.54 4.73 7.61
CA VAL A 70 12.98 3.61 6.77
C VAL A 70 13.90 2.71 7.58
N THR A 71 13.63 1.41 7.58
CA THR A 71 14.43 0.45 8.35
C THR A 71 15.79 0.16 7.74
N THR A 72 15.90 0.24 6.41
CA THR A 72 17.16 0.06 5.67
C THR A 72 17.19 1.04 4.50
N PRO A 73 17.84 2.21 4.64
CA PRO A 73 17.82 3.30 3.65
C PRO A 73 18.81 3.05 2.51
N ILE A 74 18.72 1.88 1.87
CA ILE A 74 19.54 1.48 0.74
C ILE A 74 18.62 0.97 -0.35
N CYS A 75 18.78 1.44 -1.59
CA CYS A 75 17.83 1.27 -2.69
C CYS A 75 17.28 -0.16 -2.86
N GLY A 76 18.14 -1.18 -3.01
CA GLY A 76 17.71 -2.56 -3.21
C GLY A 76 17.05 -3.18 -1.98
N ALA A 77 17.64 -3.00 -0.80
CA ALA A 77 17.13 -3.53 0.46
C ALA A 77 15.81 -2.87 0.87
N SER A 78 15.70 -1.54 0.70
CA SER A 78 14.45 -0.81 0.95
C SER A 78 13.32 -1.28 0.03
N ARG A 79 13.60 -1.43 -1.27
CA ARG A 79 12.61 -1.93 -2.23
C ARG A 79 12.19 -3.38 -1.92
N ALA A 80 13.14 -4.24 -1.53
CA ALA A 80 12.82 -5.59 -1.08
C ALA A 80 11.90 -5.56 0.14
N THR A 81 12.18 -4.67 1.12
CA THR A 81 11.35 -4.46 2.30
C THR A 81 9.92 -4.04 1.92
N ILE A 82 9.78 -3.04 1.05
CA ILE A 82 8.48 -2.53 0.58
C ILE A 82 7.72 -3.65 -0.15
N ILE A 83 8.35 -4.30 -1.12
CA ILE A 83 7.69 -5.32 -1.95
C ILE A 83 7.27 -6.54 -1.14
N LYS A 84 8.07 -6.91 -0.13
CA LYS A 84 7.81 -8.08 0.70
C LYS A 84 6.95 -7.81 1.92
N GLY A 85 6.89 -6.56 2.38
CA GLY A 85 6.31 -6.22 3.69
C GLY A 85 7.06 -6.87 4.85
N LEU A 86 8.38 -7.07 4.70
CA LEU A 86 9.24 -7.73 5.68
C LEU A 86 10.50 -6.90 5.92
N TYR A 87 10.99 -6.89 7.15
CA TYR A 87 12.29 -6.29 7.47
C TYR A 87 13.45 -7.04 6.78
N GLU A 88 14.55 -6.32 6.49
CA GLU A 88 15.75 -6.87 5.85
C GLU A 88 16.25 -8.14 6.55
N ARG A 89 16.31 -8.14 7.86
CA ARG A 89 16.70 -9.32 8.66
C ARG A 89 15.87 -10.57 8.34
N LYS A 90 14.61 -10.39 7.93
CA LYS A 90 13.70 -11.50 7.61
C LYS A 90 13.84 -11.94 6.16
N HIS A 91 13.90 -11.01 5.21
CA HIS A 91 14.04 -11.34 3.79
C HIS A 91 15.49 -11.55 3.36
N LYS A 92 16.48 -11.20 4.21
CA LYS A 92 17.92 -11.45 4.05
C LYS A 92 18.56 -10.87 2.78
N PHE A 93 17.88 -9.95 2.10
CA PHE A 93 18.41 -9.27 0.94
C PHE A 93 19.17 -8.03 1.37
N SER A 94 20.48 -8.01 1.11
CA SER A 94 21.36 -6.86 1.39
C SER A 94 22.16 -6.48 0.15
N LEU A 95 22.85 -5.34 0.17
CA LEU A 95 23.71 -4.89 -0.94
C LEU A 95 24.95 -5.76 -1.19
N GLY A 96 25.29 -6.65 -0.29
CA GLY A 96 26.48 -7.53 -0.40
C GLY A 96 26.38 -8.65 -1.41
N GLY A 97 25.42 -8.62 -2.34
CA GLY A 97 25.32 -9.60 -3.41
C GLY A 97 24.43 -10.81 -3.12
N THR A 98 23.71 -10.80 -2.00
CA THR A 98 22.70 -11.84 -1.74
C THR A 98 21.52 -11.69 -2.69
N THR A 99 21.07 -12.82 -3.22
CA THR A 99 19.82 -12.89 -3.97
C THR A 99 18.65 -13.02 -3.01
N LEU A 100 17.50 -12.46 -3.38
CA LEU A 100 16.30 -12.68 -2.60
C LEU A 100 15.96 -14.17 -2.61
N ASP A 101 15.88 -14.78 -1.43
CA ASP A 101 15.58 -16.21 -1.29
C ASP A 101 14.27 -16.58 -2.01
N SER A 102 14.24 -17.71 -2.68
CA SER A 102 13.12 -18.23 -3.46
C SER A 102 11.84 -18.38 -2.62
N ILE A 103 11.97 -18.70 -1.33
CA ILE A 103 10.84 -18.78 -0.39
C ILE A 103 10.18 -17.42 -0.24
N TYR A 104 10.96 -16.35 -0.13
CA TYR A 104 10.45 -15.00 -0.01
C TYR A 104 10.00 -14.41 -1.35
N ASN A 105 10.47 -14.96 -2.49
CA ASN A 105 10.01 -14.55 -3.81
C ASN A 105 8.54 -14.86 -4.07
N ARG A 106 7.98 -15.86 -3.42
CA ARG A 106 6.59 -16.32 -3.62
C ARG A 106 5.55 -15.38 -3.01
N LYS A 107 5.85 -14.65 -1.94
CA LYS A 107 4.95 -13.69 -1.30
C LYS A 107 5.41 -12.26 -1.55
N ASN A 108 4.58 -11.46 -2.17
CA ASN A 108 4.75 -10.02 -2.31
C ASN A 108 3.39 -9.36 -2.49
N TYR A 109 3.29 -8.05 -2.22
CA TYR A 109 2.01 -7.35 -2.26
C TYR A 109 1.33 -7.41 -3.64
N ALA A 110 2.10 -7.35 -4.73
CA ALA A 110 1.54 -7.40 -6.08
C ALA A 110 0.85 -8.74 -6.37
N ARG A 111 1.46 -9.87 -5.94
CA ARG A 111 0.82 -11.19 -6.08
C ARG A 111 -0.43 -11.33 -5.21
N GLU A 112 -0.41 -10.79 -4.00
CA GLU A 112 -1.58 -10.82 -3.12
C GLU A 112 -2.72 -9.97 -3.69
N LEU A 113 -2.43 -8.80 -4.24
CA LEU A 113 -3.41 -7.97 -4.95
C LEU A 113 -3.96 -8.67 -6.18
N LYS A 114 -3.10 -9.34 -6.98
CA LYS A 114 -3.53 -10.11 -8.15
C LYS A 114 -4.49 -11.24 -7.77
N LYS A 115 -4.28 -11.93 -6.65
CA LYS A 115 -5.23 -12.94 -6.12
C LYS A 115 -6.59 -12.34 -5.78
N LYS A 116 -6.65 -11.05 -5.50
CA LYS A 116 -7.89 -10.29 -5.23
C LYS A 116 -8.49 -9.65 -6.49
N GLY A 117 -8.01 -10.03 -7.68
CA GLY A 117 -8.54 -9.56 -8.96
C GLY A 117 -7.93 -8.27 -9.49
N TYR A 118 -6.94 -7.68 -8.82
CA TYR A 118 -6.26 -6.49 -9.34
C TYR A 118 -5.38 -6.82 -10.54
N LYS A 119 -5.37 -5.95 -11.53
CA LYS A 119 -4.32 -5.89 -12.54
C LYS A 119 -3.12 -5.18 -11.93
N THR A 120 -1.93 -5.77 -12.03
CA THR A 120 -0.72 -5.20 -11.44
C THR A 120 0.27 -4.80 -12.52
N GLY A 121 0.94 -3.67 -12.36
CA GLY A 121 2.01 -3.18 -13.22
C GLY A 121 3.19 -2.68 -12.38
N PHE A 122 4.39 -2.76 -12.92
CA PHE A 122 5.59 -2.21 -12.31
C PHE A 122 6.39 -1.45 -13.37
N PHE A 123 6.79 -0.24 -13.04
CA PHE A 123 7.56 0.64 -13.89
C PHE A 123 8.76 1.17 -13.11
N GLY A 124 9.92 1.24 -13.77
CA GLY A 124 11.14 1.79 -13.19
C GLY A 124 12.13 0.76 -12.64
N LYS A 125 13.01 1.23 -11.76
CA LYS A 125 14.14 0.47 -11.24
C LYS A 125 13.72 -0.50 -10.14
N LEU A 126 13.86 -1.80 -10.36
CA LEU A 126 13.63 -2.81 -9.32
C LEU A 126 14.83 -2.90 -8.34
N GLY A 127 16.05 -2.96 -8.87
CA GLY A 127 17.28 -2.97 -8.05
C GLY A 127 17.46 -4.20 -7.16
N ILE A 128 16.72 -5.28 -7.41
CA ILE A 128 16.76 -6.52 -6.64
C ILE A 128 17.29 -7.62 -7.54
N LYS A 129 18.43 -8.22 -7.20
CA LYS A 129 18.90 -9.43 -7.85
C LYS A 129 17.99 -10.59 -7.48
N ASN A 130 17.51 -11.33 -8.47
CA ASN A 130 16.69 -12.51 -8.29
C ASN A 130 17.22 -13.66 -9.15
N ASN A 131 16.97 -14.88 -8.73
CA ASN A 131 17.34 -16.10 -9.46
C ASN A 131 16.33 -16.44 -10.57
N GLY A 132 15.82 -15.45 -11.30
CA GLY A 132 14.94 -15.66 -12.47
C GLY A 132 13.44 -15.85 -12.17
N ASN A 133 13.04 -16.01 -10.91
CA ASN A 133 11.66 -16.35 -10.53
C ASN A 133 10.83 -15.19 -9.95
N PHE A 134 11.35 -13.98 -9.94
CA PHE A 134 10.65 -12.83 -9.40
C PHE A 134 9.83 -12.15 -10.50
N GLN A 135 8.54 -12.41 -10.53
CA GLN A 135 7.62 -11.76 -11.47
C GLN A 135 6.70 -10.79 -10.73
N ILE A 136 6.76 -9.52 -11.15
CA ILE A 136 5.81 -8.47 -10.76
C ILE A 136 4.77 -8.25 -11.88
N ARG A 137 4.64 -9.17 -12.82
CA ARG A 137 3.64 -9.07 -13.90
C ARG A 137 2.22 -9.20 -13.36
#